data_a2ae2037789aa4c78b19f89537b77b06
#
_entry.id   a2ae2037789aa4c78b19f89537b77b06
#
_cell.length_a   1.000
_cell.length_b   1.000
_cell.length_c   1.000
_cell.angle_alpha   90.00
_cell.angle_beta   90.00
_cell.angle_gamma   90.00
#
_symmetry.space_group_name_H-M   'P 1'
#
loop_
_entity.id
_entity.type
_entity.pdbx_description
1 polymer ?
#
loop_
_entity_poly.entity_id
_entity_poly.type
_entity_poly.pdbx_seq_one_letter_code
_entity_poly.pdbx_strand_id
1 'polypeptide(L)'
;MVNQEYCELTKKEILSILKHTKWCHLGISDCDQPYIVPMYFSFEPKGNHICFSLLSLRNGQKMLYMEHNQKVCLEFELQRENYFFSIIVYGTVAICPPTYKNSLLEVTSTQVTGRCYMLY
;
A
#
# COMPACT_ATOMS: atom_id res chain seq x y z
N MET A 1 -0.05 12.05 -21.72
CA MET A 1 1.13 11.18 -21.65
C MET A 1 2.00 11.52 -20.46
N VAL A 2 2.52 10.53 -19.80
CA VAL A 2 3.41 10.73 -18.66
C VAL A 2 4.83 10.95 -19.16
N ASN A 3 5.49 12.00 -18.68
CA ASN A 3 6.91 12.20 -18.91
C ASN A 3 7.67 11.09 -18.19
N GLN A 4 8.65 10.50 -18.85
CA GLN A 4 9.47 9.45 -18.26
C GLN A 4 10.35 9.97 -17.12
N GLU A 5 10.60 11.25 -17.08
CA GLU A 5 11.35 11.86 -16.00
C GLU A 5 10.50 11.95 -14.74
N TYR A 6 11.14 11.71 -13.64
CA TYR A 6 10.49 11.81 -12.35
C TYR A 6 11.44 12.36 -11.29
N CYS A 7 10.86 12.88 -10.22
CA CYS A 7 11.59 13.27 -9.02
C CYS A 7 11.27 12.27 -7.92
N GLU A 8 12.26 11.92 -7.14
CA GLU A 8 12.02 11.09 -5.97
C GLU A 8 11.45 11.96 -4.86
N LEU A 9 10.48 11.40 -4.13
CA LEU A 9 9.84 12.07 -3.02
C LEU A 9 10.61 11.84 -1.73
N THR A 10 10.68 12.86 -0.89
CA THR A 10 11.23 12.75 0.44
C THR A 10 10.24 12.02 1.36
N LYS A 11 10.73 11.55 2.50
CA LYS A 11 9.87 10.92 3.49
C LYS A 11 8.72 11.84 3.91
N LYS A 12 9.01 13.12 4.11
CA LYS A 12 8.00 14.09 4.50
C LYS A 12 6.91 14.24 3.43
N GLU A 13 7.33 14.28 2.17
CA GLU A 13 6.39 14.38 1.06
C GLU A 13 5.54 13.11 0.94
N ILE A 14 6.14 11.94 1.12
CA ILE A 14 5.40 10.67 1.11
C ILE A 14 4.32 10.68 2.18
N LEU A 15 4.66 11.06 3.41
CA LEU A 15 3.69 11.11 4.49
C LEU A 15 2.56 12.09 4.21
N SER A 16 2.89 13.23 3.59
CA SER A 16 1.87 14.21 3.21
C SER A 16 0.90 13.65 2.17
N ILE A 17 1.42 12.95 1.17
CA ILE A 17 0.60 12.34 0.13
C ILE A 17 -0.31 11.26 0.73
N LEU A 18 0.21 10.44 1.62
CA LEU A 18 -0.58 9.40 2.27
C LEU A 18 -1.76 9.98 3.05
N LYS A 19 -1.61 11.18 3.61
CA LYS A 19 -2.71 11.87 4.31
C LYS A 19 -3.82 12.31 3.38
N HIS A 20 -3.55 12.43 2.09
CA HIS A 20 -4.51 12.88 1.09
C HIS A 20 -5.07 11.75 0.25
N THR A 21 -4.76 10.51 0.60
CA THR A 21 -5.26 9.32 -0.07
C THR A 21 -6.02 8.47 0.93
N LYS A 22 -7.04 7.76 0.46
CA LYS A 22 -7.86 6.89 1.30
C LYS A 22 -7.81 5.44 0.83
N TRP A 23 -7.46 5.24 -0.43
CA TRP A 23 -7.42 3.93 -1.05
C TRP A 23 -6.00 3.57 -1.43
N CYS A 24 -5.72 2.31 -1.34
CA CYS A 24 -4.50 1.75 -1.90
C CYS A 24 -4.84 0.48 -2.65
N HIS A 25 -3.90 0.02 -3.44
CA HIS A 25 -3.97 -1.30 -4.06
C HIS A 25 -3.07 -2.23 -3.26
N LEU A 26 -3.66 -3.33 -2.80
CA LEU A 26 -2.91 -4.38 -2.12
C LEU A 26 -2.52 -5.44 -3.14
N GLY A 27 -1.22 -5.62 -3.33
CA GLY A 27 -0.67 -6.65 -4.20
C GLY A 27 -0.15 -7.81 -3.38
N ILE A 28 -0.60 -9.00 -3.69
CA ILE A 28 -0.22 -10.23 -3.00
C ILE A 28 0.05 -11.31 -4.03
N SER A 29 0.68 -12.38 -3.62
CA SER A 29 0.94 -13.50 -4.52
C SER A 29 0.99 -14.81 -3.73
N ASP A 30 0.64 -15.89 -4.42
CA ASP A 30 0.72 -17.25 -3.90
C ASP A 30 0.98 -18.18 -5.05
N CYS A 31 2.02 -19.03 -4.92
CA CYS A 31 2.40 -19.98 -5.97
C CYS A 31 2.51 -19.32 -7.36
N ASP A 32 3.21 -18.21 -7.40
CA ASP A 32 3.45 -17.41 -8.63
C ASP A 32 2.21 -16.78 -9.23
N GLN A 33 1.05 -16.84 -8.56
CA GLN A 33 -0.15 -16.16 -9.02
C GLN A 33 -0.27 -14.81 -8.29
N PRO A 34 -0.15 -13.68 -9.00
CA PRO A 34 -0.39 -12.38 -8.38
C PRO A 34 -1.88 -12.10 -8.27
N TYR A 35 -2.23 -11.27 -7.29
CA TYR A 35 -3.60 -10.85 -7.04
C TYR A 35 -3.57 -9.41 -6.51
N ILE A 36 -4.43 -8.56 -7.04
CA ILE A 36 -4.48 -7.16 -6.66
C ILE A 36 -5.90 -6.79 -6.30
N VAL A 37 -6.07 -6.05 -5.19
CA VAL A 37 -7.37 -5.62 -4.74
C VAL A 37 -7.28 -4.22 -4.13
N PRO A 38 -8.28 -3.34 -4.37
CA PRO A 38 -8.30 -2.03 -3.73
C PRO A 38 -8.76 -2.16 -2.28
N MET A 39 -8.18 -1.34 -1.40
CA MET A 39 -8.52 -1.37 0.02
C MET A 39 -8.44 0.03 0.62
N TYR A 40 -9.31 0.32 1.57
CA TYR A 40 -9.15 1.46 2.44
C TYR A 40 -8.01 1.19 3.42
N PHE A 41 -7.35 2.24 3.83
CA PHE A 41 -6.23 2.11 4.75
C PHE A 41 -6.17 3.27 5.73
N SER A 42 -5.49 3.02 6.83
CA SER A 42 -4.95 4.05 7.70
C SER A 42 -3.47 3.75 7.90
N PHE A 43 -2.70 4.72 8.37
CA PHE A 43 -1.27 4.53 8.52
C PHE A 43 -0.73 5.29 9.71
N GLU A 44 0.41 4.82 10.18
CA GLU A 44 1.13 5.43 11.29
C GLU A 44 2.62 5.29 11.06
N PRO A 45 3.37 6.40 11.00
CA PRO A 45 4.83 6.29 10.93
C PRO A 45 5.37 5.80 12.26
N LYS A 46 6.32 4.87 12.19
CA LYS A 46 6.97 4.32 13.38
C LYS A 46 8.47 4.21 13.12
N GLY A 47 9.23 5.21 13.57
CA GLY A 47 10.66 5.23 13.37
C GLY A 47 11.02 5.22 11.88
N ASN A 48 11.75 4.18 11.47
CA ASN A 48 12.23 4.06 10.10
C ASN A 48 11.23 3.40 9.16
N HIS A 49 10.08 2.99 9.66
CA HIS A 49 9.09 2.31 8.82
C HIS A 49 7.70 2.91 9.06
N ILE A 50 6.76 2.48 8.24
CA ILE A 50 5.36 2.90 8.31
C ILE A 50 4.53 1.64 8.50
N CYS A 51 3.57 1.72 9.43
CA CYS A 51 2.58 0.66 9.62
C CYS A 51 1.28 1.06 8.97
N PHE A 52 0.73 0.18 8.14
CA PHE A 52 -0.54 0.39 7.47
C PHE A 52 -1.56 -0.60 8.02
N SER A 53 -2.76 -0.11 8.25
CA SER A 53 -3.87 -0.94 8.72
C SER A 53 -4.92 -1.02 7.64
N LEU A 54 -5.28 -2.23 7.26
CA LEU A 54 -6.27 -2.51 6.22
C LEU A 54 -7.34 -3.39 6.83
N LEU A 55 -8.61 -2.99 6.70
CA LEU A 55 -9.72 -3.79 7.19
C LEU A 55 -10.23 -4.67 6.07
N SER A 56 -10.34 -5.95 6.34
CA SER A 56 -10.75 -6.93 5.36
C SER A 56 -11.84 -7.86 5.90
N LEU A 57 -12.71 -8.32 5.02
CA LEU A 57 -13.62 -9.41 5.35
C LEU A 57 -12.81 -10.70 5.50
N ARG A 58 -13.21 -11.56 6.46
CA ARG A 58 -12.47 -12.78 6.75
C ARG A 58 -12.42 -13.75 5.59
N ASN A 59 -13.52 -13.85 4.87
CA ASN A 59 -13.65 -14.82 3.79
C ASN A 59 -13.29 -14.14 2.48
N GLY A 60 -12.32 -14.68 1.79
CA GLY A 60 -11.93 -14.16 0.51
C GLY A 60 -10.62 -14.76 0.07
N GLN A 61 -10.38 -14.70 -1.22
CA GLN A 61 -9.20 -15.26 -1.83
C GLN A 61 -7.91 -14.62 -1.29
N LYS A 62 -7.97 -13.32 -0.99
CA LYS A 62 -6.79 -12.62 -0.49
C LYS A 62 -6.30 -13.17 0.85
N MET A 63 -7.21 -13.67 1.69
CA MET A 63 -6.80 -14.21 2.99
C MET A 63 -5.97 -15.47 2.83
N LEU A 64 -6.37 -16.34 1.91
CA LEU A 64 -5.61 -17.55 1.63
C LEU A 64 -4.22 -17.23 1.10
N TYR A 65 -4.13 -16.25 0.19
CA TYR A 65 -2.86 -15.83 -0.36
C TYR A 65 -1.89 -15.36 0.74
N MET A 66 -2.40 -14.53 1.67
CA MET A 66 -1.58 -13.97 2.72
C MET A 66 -1.21 -14.98 3.81
N GLU A 67 -2.03 -16.01 4.00
CA GLU A 67 -1.67 -17.10 4.90
C GLU A 67 -0.47 -17.88 4.39
N HIS A 68 -0.36 -18.02 3.08
CA HIS A 68 0.74 -18.74 2.45
C HIS A 68 1.96 -17.85 2.20
N ASN A 69 1.76 -16.56 1.98
CA ASN A 69 2.84 -15.64 1.66
C ASN A 69 2.56 -14.28 2.30
N GLN A 70 3.37 -13.89 3.27
CA GLN A 70 3.19 -12.64 3.99
C GLN A 70 3.87 -11.45 3.32
N LYS A 71 4.60 -11.66 2.24
CA LYS A 71 5.21 -10.55 1.50
C LYS A 71 4.17 -9.89 0.63
N VAL A 72 3.98 -8.59 0.81
CA VAL A 72 2.95 -7.83 0.12
C VAL A 72 3.53 -6.53 -0.44
N CYS A 73 2.76 -5.92 -1.32
CA CYS A 73 3.07 -4.62 -1.88
C CYS A 73 1.83 -3.74 -1.79
N LEU A 74 2.01 -2.49 -1.41
CA LEU A 74 0.94 -1.50 -1.44
C LEU A 74 1.31 -0.42 -2.45
N GLU A 75 0.31 0.06 -3.19
CA GLU A 75 0.50 1.12 -4.15
C GLU A 75 -0.51 2.21 -3.89
N PHE A 76 -0.04 3.47 -3.86
CA PHE A 76 -0.84 4.66 -3.58
C PHE A 76 -0.64 5.66 -4.71
N GLU A 77 -1.72 6.32 -5.11
CA GLU A 77 -1.68 7.30 -6.20
C GLU A 77 -2.38 8.58 -5.77
N LEU A 78 -1.86 9.70 -6.27
CA LEU A 78 -2.52 10.99 -6.09
C LEU A 78 -2.20 11.84 -7.31
N GLN A 79 -3.22 12.40 -7.94
CA GLN A 79 -3.05 13.33 -9.05
C GLN A 79 -3.44 14.73 -8.61
N ARG A 80 -2.60 15.71 -8.92
CA ARG A 80 -2.84 17.13 -8.65
C ARG A 80 -2.41 17.92 -9.89
N GLU A 81 -3.39 18.52 -10.57
CA GLU A 81 -3.14 19.31 -11.77
C GLU A 81 -2.25 18.57 -12.76
N ASN A 82 -1.01 19.03 -12.91
CA ASN A 82 -0.06 18.48 -13.87
C ASN A 82 0.90 17.47 -13.26
N TYR A 83 0.64 17.03 -12.03
CA TYR A 83 1.52 16.12 -11.33
C TYR A 83 0.82 14.83 -11.00
N PHE A 84 1.56 13.74 -11.08
CA PHE A 84 1.09 12.43 -10.67
C PHE A 84 2.09 11.87 -9.65
N PHE A 85 1.57 11.52 -8.48
CA PHE A 85 2.36 10.97 -7.39
C PHE A 85 2.08 9.48 -7.27
N SER A 86 3.13 8.70 -7.13
CA SER A 86 3.02 7.25 -6.95
C SER A 86 3.91 6.82 -5.79
N ILE A 87 3.34 6.06 -4.86
CA ILE A 87 4.08 5.52 -3.73
C ILE A 87 3.97 4.00 -3.78
N ILE A 88 5.10 3.34 -3.70
CA ILE A 88 5.17 1.87 -3.65
C ILE A 88 5.76 1.47 -2.29
N VAL A 89 5.06 0.58 -1.62
CA VAL A 89 5.49 0.05 -0.32
C VAL A 89 5.65 -1.45 -0.45
N TYR A 90 6.84 -1.94 -0.18
CA TYR A 90 7.05 -3.37 0.05
C TYR A 90 7.00 -3.61 1.55
N GLY A 91 6.37 -4.69 1.96
CA GLY A 91 6.27 -4.97 3.37
C GLY A 91 5.82 -6.40 3.66
N THR A 92 5.60 -6.64 4.93
CA THR A 92 5.08 -7.91 5.41
C THR A 92 3.74 -7.67 6.10
N VAL A 93 2.81 -8.60 5.91
CA VAL A 93 1.49 -8.50 6.49
C VAL A 93 1.36 -9.44 7.69
N ALA A 94 0.72 -8.95 8.74
CA ALA A 94 0.27 -9.76 9.85
C ALA A 94 -1.25 -9.69 9.89
N ILE A 95 -1.88 -10.85 9.99
CA ILE A 95 -3.33 -10.95 10.07
C ILE A 95 -3.69 -10.99 11.56
N CYS A 96 -4.33 -9.93 12.03
CA CYS A 96 -4.74 -9.86 13.43
C CYS A 96 -5.99 -10.68 13.65
N PRO A 97 -6.18 -11.26 14.84
CA PRO A 97 -7.38 -12.02 15.13
C PRO A 97 -8.63 -11.22 14.80
N PRO A 98 -9.57 -11.83 14.13
CA PRO A 98 -10.75 -11.11 13.68
C PRO A 98 -11.69 -10.80 14.83
N THR A 99 -12.31 -9.64 14.73
CA THR A 99 -13.48 -9.34 15.54
C THR A 99 -14.67 -9.62 14.65
N TYR A 100 -15.35 -10.71 14.92
CA TYR A 100 -16.55 -11.08 14.18
C TYR A 100 -16.24 -11.51 12.75
N LYS A 101 -16.66 -10.73 11.76
CA LYS A 101 -16.55 -11.10 10.35
C LYS A 101 -15.34 -10.48 9.66
N ASN A 102 -14.63 -9.60 10.36
CA ASN A 102 -13.55 -8.84 9.77
C ASN A 102 -12.21 -9.23 10.36
N SER A 103 -11.17 -9.07 9.57
CA SER A 103 -9.80 -9.21 10.01
C SER A 103 -9.08 -7.90 9.78
N LEU A 104 -8.23 -7.52 10.71
CA LEU A 104 -7.35 -6.39 10.54
C LEU A 104 -6.04 -6.89 9.96
N LEU A 105 -5.66 -6.33 8.82
CA LEU A 105 -4.39 -6.63 8.19
C LEU A 105 -3.43 -5.51 8.54
N GLU A 106 -2.31 -5.84 9.14
CA GLU A 106 -1.28 -4.86 9.45
C GLU A 106 -0.07 -5.11 8.55
N VAL A 107 0.28 -4.09 7.77
CA VAL A 107 1.43 -4.16 6.89
C VAL A 107 2.53 -3.28 7.46
N THR A 108 3.67 -3.87 7.73
CA THR A 108 4.86 -3.15 8.15
C THR A 108 5.78 -2.99 6.96
N SER A 109 6.10 -1.74 6.63
CA SER A 109 6.95 -1.47 5.47
C SER A 109 8.38 -1.96 5.68
N THR A 110 8.95 -2.55 4.64
CA THR A 110 10.37 -2.86 4.58
C THR A 110 11.09 -1.90 3.64
N GLN A 111 10.37 -1.36 2.66
CA GLN A 111 10.90 -0.38 1.74
C GLN A 111 9.76 0.50 1.24
N VAL A 112 9.99 1.80 1.22
CA VAL A 112 9.01 2.77 0.73
C VAL A 112 9.70 3.67 -0.28
N THR A 113 9.12 3.79 -1.47
CA THR A 113 9.61 4.70 -2.50
C THR A 113 8.46 5.54 -3.00
N GLY A 114 8.75 6.78 -3.36
CA GLY A 114 7.75 7.67 -3.91
C GLY A 114 8.33 8.44 -5.07
N ARG A 115 7.50 8.67 -6.08
CA ARG A 115 7.89 9.39 -7.29
C ARG A 115 6.84 10.42 -7.66
N CYS A 116 7.32 11.55 -8.18
CA CYS A 116 6.47 12.58 -8.76
C CYS A 116 6.77 12.66 -10.25
N TYR A 117 5.73 12.49 -11.06
CA TYR A 117 5.82 12.62 -12.52
C TYR A 117 5.10 13.87 -12.96
N MET A 118 5.65 14.54 -13.96
CA MET A 118 4.96 15.64 -14.61
C MET A 118 4.11 15.10 -15.77
N LEU A 119 2.87 15.52 -15.81
CA LEU A 119 1.93 15.11 -16.87
C LEU A 119 1.89 16.20 -17.95
N TYR A 120 1.82 15.76 -19.20
CA TYR A 120 1.68 16.65 -20.34
C TYR A 120 0.34 16.45 -21.03
#